data_9cf911b1e336113098d1bbc1971da7df
#
_entry.id   9cf911b1e336113098d1bbc1971da7df
#
_cell.length_a   1.000
_cell.length_b   1.000
_cell.length_c   1.000
_cell.angle_alpha   90.00
_cell.angle_beta   90.00
_cell.angle_gamma   90.00
#
_symmetry.space_group_name_H-M   'P 1'
#
loop_
_entity.id
_entity.type
_entity.pdbx_description
1 polymer ?
#
loop_
_entity_poly.entity_id
_entity_poly.type
_entity_poly.pdbx_seq_one_letter_code
_entity_poly.pdbx_strand_id
1 'polypeptide(L)'
;PEKASDVFESPVPPTPASQLDKIVFAKLASLDIEPVLCSDAVFVRRAYLGVIGTLPTAEEARAFIDDPDTKNKRRALIDRLLKRDEFADYWAMKWGDILRIKAEFPVNLWPNAAQAYHRWVRASIAANKPYDRFVREMLTSSGSNFRVGPVNFYRAIQSKTPENIATAAALTFMGSRTDFWPKG
;
A
#
# COMPACT_ATOMS: atom_id res chain seq x y z
N PRO A 1 -40.25 -17.03 -2.07
CA PRO A 1 -39.01 -17.64 -1.68
C PRO A 1 -38.08 -16.54 -1.18
N GLU A 2 -37.84 -16.52 0.17
CA GLU A 2 -36.82 -15.67 0.77
C GLU A 2 -35.50 -16.00 0.05
N LYS A 3 -34.86 -14.99 -0.57
CA LYS A 3 -33.47 -15.10 -0.99
C LYS A 3 -32.69 -15.48 0.25
N ALA A 4 -32.12 -16.67 0.26
CA ALA A 4 -31.13 -17.04 1.26
C ALA A 4 -30.15 -15.87 1.35
N SER A 5 -29.99 -15.27 2.52
CA SER A 5 -29.08 -14.15 2.73
C SER A 5 -27.71 -14.63 2.27
N ASP A 6 -27.16 -14.01 1.23
CA ASP A 6 -25.86 -14.40 0.73
C ASP A 6 -24.85 -14.13 1.87
N VAL A 7 -24.18 -15.19 2.32
CA VAL A 7 -23.20 -15.12 3.41
C VAL A 7 -22.10 -14.10 3.10
N PHE A 8 -21.92 -13.78 1.82
CA PHE A 8 -20.88 -12.88 1.34
C PHE A 8 -21.31 -11.44 1.14
N GLU A 9 -22.63 -11.16 1.07
CA GLU A 9 -23.16 -9.85 0.73
C GLU A 9 -23.98 -9.26 1.90
N SER A 10 -23.92 -7.94 2.00
CA SER A 10 -24.78 -7.18 2.92
C SER A 10 -26.12 -6.91 2.25
N PRO A 11 -27.24 -7.00 2.98
CA PRO A 11 -28.56 -6.64 2.44
C PRO A 11 -28.71 -5.13 2.22
N VAL A 12 -27.77 -4.32 2.74
CA VAL A 12 -27.81 -2.85 2.63
C VAL A 12 -27.13 -2.43 1.33
N PRO A 13 -27.84 -1.71 0.43
CA PRO A 13 -27.22 -1.23 -0.80
C PRO A 13 -26.12 -0.18 -0.50
N PRO A 14 -25.05 -0.14 -1.28
CA PRO A 14 -24.01 0.86 -1.11
C PRO A 14 -24.53 2.25 -1.48
N THR A 15 -24.13 3.25 -0.69
CA THR A 15 -24.38 4.65 -0.99
C THR A 15 -23.09 5.40 -1.24
N PRO A 16 -22.99 6.22 -2.32
CA PRO A 16 -21.77 6.97 -2.60
C PRO A 16 -21.50 8.00 -1.49
N ALA A 17 -20.37 7.88 -0.80
CA ALA A 17 -19.96 8.77 0.28
C ALA A 17 -19.05 9.92 -0.22
N SER A 18 -18.41 9.75 -1.36
CA SER A 18 -17.45 10.71 -1.93
C SER A 18 -17.78 11.04 -3.39
N GLN A 19 -17.12 12.08 -3.92
CA GLN A 19 -17.23 12.41 -5.35
C GLN A 19 -16.64 11.29 -6.21
N LEU A 20 -15.58 10.61 -5.74
CA LEU A 20 -15.00 9.48 -6.42
C LEU A 20 -15.99 8.32 -6.53
N ASP A 21 -16.70 8.01 -5.43
CA ASP A 21 -17.72 6.95 -5.44
C ASP A 21 -18.82 7.24 -6.45
N LYS A 22 -19.27 8.49 -6.57
CA LYS A 22 -20.28 8.89 -7.56
C LYS A 22 -19.81 8.61 -8.99
N ILE A 23 -18.55 8.93 -9.31
CA ILE A 23 -17.96 8.67 -10.63
C ILE A 23 -17.88 7.16 -10.89
N VAL A 24 -17.41 6.40 -9.90
CA VAL A 24 -17.29 4.94 -10.01
C VAL A 24 -18.67 4.31 -10.18
N PHE A 25 -19.65 4.69 -9.36
CA PHE A 25 -21.01 4.12 -9.46
C PHE A 25 -21.68 4.47 -10.79
N ALA A 26 -21.51 5.71 -11.28
CA ALA A 26 -21.99 6.08 -12.61
C ALA A 26 -21.36 5.22 -13.71
N LYS A 27 -20.06 4.93 -13.58
CA LYS A 27 -19.37 4.04 -14.54
C LYS A 27 -19.87 2.61 -14.44
N LEU A 28 -20.05 2.06 -13.24
CA LEU A 28 -20.62 0.72 -13.03
C LEU A 28 -22.01 0.60 -13.61
N ALA A 29 -22.88 1.59 -13.34
CA ALA A 29 -24.23 1.63 -13.90
C ALA A 29 -24.21 1.66 -15.45
N SER A 30 -23.26 2.36 -16.07
CA SER A 30 -23.11 2.38 -17.54
C SER A 30 -22.68 1.03 -18.13
N LEU A 31 -22.19 0.11 -17.29
CA LEU A 31 -21.77 -1.24 -17.64
C LEU A 31 -22.79 -2.32 -17.19
N ASP A 32 -23.95 -1.87 -16.69
CA ASP A 32 -24.99 -2.75 -16.13
C ASP A 32 -24.48 -3.62 -14.97
N ILE A 33 -23.56 -3.05 -14.17
CA ILE A 33 -23.00 -3.69 -12.99
C ILE A 33 -23.58 -3.01 -11.75
N GLU A 34 -24.32 -3.76 -10.95
CA GLU A 34 -24.84 -3.29 -9.67
C GLU A 34 -23.81 -3.52 -8.56
N PRO A 35 -23.31 -2.48 -7.88
CA PRO A 35 -22.37 -2.65 -6.79
C PRO A 35 -23.08 -3.18 -5.55
N VAL A 36 -22.45 -4.11 -4.84
CA VAL A 36 -22.93 -4.66 -3.57
C VAL A 36 -21.90 -4.46 -2.46
N LEU A 37 -22.37 -4.28 -1.22
CA LEU A 37 -21.50 -4.29 -0.06
C LEU A 37 -21.24 -5.72 0.39
N CYS A 38 -20.00 -6.02 0.75
CA CYS A 38 -19.70 -7.30 1.35
C CYS A 38 -20.24 -7.39 2.79
N SER A 39 -20.51 -8.61 3.24
CA SER A 39 -20.87 -8.89 4.64
C SER A 39 -19.75 -8.53 5.61
N ASP A 40 -20.05 -8.43 6.89
CA ASP A 40 -19.04 -8.13 7.91
C ASP A 40 -17.97 -9.23 8.04
N ALA A 41 -18.34 -10.48 7.83
CA ALA A 41 -17.40 -11.60 7.82
C ALA A 41 -16.39 -11.50 6.68
N VAL A 42 -16.84 -11.10 5.48
CA VAL A 42 -15.96 -10.83 4.34
C VAL A 42 -15.14 -9.56 4.58
N PHE A 43 -15.77 -8.51 5.10
CA PHE A 43 -15.10 -7.23 5.34
C PHE A 43 -13.92 -7.37 6.31
N VAL A 44 -14.10 -8.02 7.45
CA VAL A 44 -13.02 -8.18 8.45
C VAL A 44 -11.80 -8.89 7.82
N ARG A 45 -12.03 -9.98 7.09
CA ARG A 45 -10.95 -10.67 6.38
C ARG A 45 -10.23 -9.77 5.38
N ARG A 46 -10.98 -9.05 4.54
CA ARG A 46 -10.41 -8.16 3.51
C ARG A 46 -9.66 -6.98 4.14
N ALA A 47 -10.19 -6.39 5.22
CA ALA A 47 -9.54 -5.29 5.91
C ALA A 47 -8.17 -5.71 6.48
N TYR A 48 -8.11 -6.85 7.17
CA TYR A 48 -6.85 -7.37 7.69
C TYR A 48 -5.83 -7.63 6.60
N LEU A 49 -6.22 -8.37 5.56
CA LEU A 49 -5.32 -8.68 4.43
C LEU A 49 -4.88 -7.42 3.67
N GLY A 50 -5.78 -6.47 3.47
CA GLY A 50 -5.49 -5.24 2.72
C GLY A 50 -4.66 -4.22 3.51
N VAL A 51 -4.82 -4.16 4.83
CA VAL A 51 -4.17 -3.14 5.65
C VAL A 51 -2.86 -3.65 6.25
N ILE A 52 -2.84 -4.86 6.81
CA ILE A 52 -1.68 -5.39 7.53
C ILE A 52 -1.13 -6.71 6.96
N GLY A 53 -1.72 -7.23 5.87
CA GLY A 53 -1.22 -8.41 5.16
C GLY A 53 -1.40 -9.75 5.87
N THR A 54 -2.11 -9.78 7.00
CA THR A 54 -2.37 -11.00 7.78
C THR A 54 -3.85 -11.29 7.92
N LEU A 55 -4.22 -12.47 8.39
CA LEU A 55 -5.59 -12.79 8.75
C LEU A 55 -5.89 -12.33 10.19
N PRO A 56 -7.16 -11.99 10.50
CA PRO A 56 -7.56 -11.79 11.90
C PRO A 56 -7.47 -13.12 12.67
N THR A 57 -7.25 -13.04 13.96
CA THR A 57 -7.49 -14.19 14.85
C THR A 57 -8.99 -14.49 14.96
N ALA A 58 -9.36 -15.68 15.41
CA ALA A 58 -10.75 -16.04 15.61
C ALA A 58 -11.45 -15.09 16.61
N GLU A 59 -10.74 -14.64 17.63
CA GLU A 59 -11.24 -13.70 18.64
C GLU A 59 -11.47 -12.31 18.03
N GLU A 60 -10.50 -11.80 17.27
CA GLU A 60 -10.63 -10.49 16.58
C GLU A 60 -11.78 -10.49 15.57
N ALA A 61 -11.94 -11.59 14.83
CA ALA A 61 -13.04 -11.73 13.88
C ALA A 61 -14.41 -11.74 14.58
N ARG A 62 -14.55 -12.52 15.66
CA ARG A 62 -15.79 -12.57 16.45
C ARG A 62 -16.10 -11.22 17.08
N ALA A 63 -15.15 -10.58 17.73
CA ALA A 63 -15.32 -9.27 18.35
C ALA A 63 -15.79 -8.21 17.35
N PHE A 64 -15.34 -8.27 16.10
CA PHE A 64 -15.79 -7.36 15.05
C PHE A 64 -17.21 -7.70 14.55
N ILE A 65 -17.52 -8.99 14.34
CA ILE A 65 -18.82 -9.43 13.84
C ILE A 65 -19.92 -9.10 14.85
N ASP A 66 -19.65 -9.37 16.13
CA ASP A 66 -20.59 -9.20 17.24
C ASP A 66 -20.70 -7.74 17.73
N ASP A 67 -19.88 -6.82 17.20
CA ASP A 67 -19.90 -5.40 17.57
C ASP A 67 -21.25 -4.76 17.18
N PRO A 68 -22.02 -4.22 18.14
CA PRO A 68 -23.32 -3.61 17.89
C PRO A 68 -23.25 -2.27 17.16
N ASP A 69 -22.08 -1.60 17.09
CA ASP A 69 -21.93 -0.33 16.36
C ASP A 69 -21.82 -0.55 14.84
N THR A 70 -22.95 -0.90 14.23
CA THR A 70 -23.02 -1.16 12.79
C THR A 70 -22.62 0.02 11.90
N LYS A 71 -22.65 1.24 12.43
CA LYS A 71 -22.36 2.47 11.67
C LYS A 71 -20.86 2.75 11.59
N ASN A 72 -20.14 2.55 12.68
CA ASN A 72 -18.74 3.00 12.80
C ASN A 72 -17.73 1.84 12.85
N LYS A 73 -18.16 0.61 13.15
CA LYS A 73 -17.25 -0.51 13.40
C LYS A 73 -16.25 -0.77 12.26
N ARG A 74 -16.66 -0.61 11.00
CA ARG A 74 -15.78 -0.80 9.84
C ARG A 74 -14.66 0.24 9.80
N ARG A 75 -15.00 1.50 10.03
CA ARG A 75 -14.03 2.59 10.10
C ARG A 75 -13.10 2.43 11.31
N ALA A 76 -13.68 2.16 12.48
CA ALA A 76 -12.92 1.93 13.71
C ALA A 76 -11.92 0.76 13.59
N LEU A 77 -12.30 -0.30 12.87
CA LEU A 77 -11.40 -1.41 12.56
C LEU A 77 -10.21 -0.93 11.71
N ILE A 78 -10.47 -0.22 10.62
CA ILE A 78 -9.40 0.31 9.75
C ILE A 78 -8.46 1.22 10.54
N ASP A 79 -9.01 2.18 11.31
CA ASP A 79 -8.22 3.12 12.13
C ASP A 79 -7.35 2.40 13.18
N ARG A 80 -7.82 1.27 13.71
CA ARG A 80 -7.07 0.41 14.63
C ARG A 80 -5.95 -0.34 13.90
N LEU A 81 -6.23 -0.92 12.73
CA LEU A 81 -5.24 -1.66 11.95
C LEU A 81 -4.11 -0.77 11.45
N LEU A 82 -4.41 0.46 11.04
CA LEU A 82 -3.41 1.44 10.61
C LEU A 82 -2.40 1.83 11.71
N LYS A 83 -2.74 1.59 12.98
CA LYS A 83 -1.86 1.88 14.14
C LYS A 83 -1.03 0.67 14.57
N ARG A 84 -1.24 -0.50 13.98
CA ARG A 84 -0.49 -1.71 14.33
C ARG A 84 0.89 -1.71 13.67
N ASP A 85 1.86 -2.31 14.34
CA ASP A 85 3.23 -2.44 13.82
C ASP A 85 3.28 -3.22 12.50
N GLU A 86 2.40 -4.22 12.34
CA GLU A 86 2.28 -5.03 11.14
C GLU A 86 1.92 -4.21 9.90
N PHE A 87 1.25 -3.05 10.06
CA PHE A 87 1.02 -2.12 8.97
C PHE A 87 2.35 -1.63 8.36
N ALA A 88 3.26 -1.19 9.21
CA ALA A 88 4.56 -0.71 8.76
C ALA A 88 5.40 -1.84 8.13
N ASP A 89 5.33 -3.06 8.68
CA ASP A 89 6.03 -4.22 8.14
C ASP A 89 5.51 -4.61 6.76
N TYR A 90 4.20 -4.73 6.63
CA TYR A 90 3.55 -5.10 5.37
C TYR A 90 3.81 -4.10 4.26
N TRP A 91 3.66 -2.82 4.54
CA TRP A 91 3.87 -1.77 3.54
C TRP A 91 5.35 -1.53 3.26
N ALA A 92 6.24 -1.75 4.22
CA ALA A 92 7.69 -1.74 3.96
C ALA A 92 8.11 -2.87 3.03
N MET A 93 7.49 -4.05 3.12
CA MET A 93 7.71 -5.14 2.18
C MET A 93 7.27 -4.74 0.76
N LYS A 94 6.06 -4.16 0.61
CA LYS A 94 5.55 -3.68 -0.69
C LYS A 94 6.44 -2.60 -1.31
N TRP A 95 6.85 -1.62 -0.51
CA TRP A 95 7.80 -0.60 -0.95
C TRP A 95 9.18 -1.18 -1.23
N GLY A 96 9.56 -2.24 -0.52
CA GLY A 96 10.80 -2.97 -0.76
C GLY A 96 10.91 -3.49 -2.18
N ASP A 97 9.84 -4.06 -2.71
CA ASP A 97 9.78 -4.53 -4.09
C ASP A 97 9.89 -3.37 -5.09
N ILE A 98 9.13 -2.29 -4.88
CA ILE A 98 9.15 -1.09 -5.74
C ILE A 98 10.54 -0.44 -5.74
N LEU A 99 11.16 -0.32 -4.57
CA LEU A 99 12.47 0.29 -4.36
C LEU A 99 13.64 -0.68 -4.64
N ARG A 100 13.36 -1.93 -5.02
CA ARG A 100 14.33 -2.97 -5.33
C ARG A 100 15.29 -3.23 -4.17
N ILE A 101 14.78 -3.33 -2.95
CA ILE A 101 15.58 -3.59 -1.73
C ILE A 101 15.92 -5.07 -1.68
N LYS A 102 17.02 -5.45 -2.32
CA LYS A 102 17.53 -6.82 -2.28
C LYS A 102 19.05 -6.86 -2.42
N ALA A 103 19.65 -7.90 -1.86
CA ALA A 103 21.09 -8.13 -1.89
C ALA A 103 21.54 -9.07 -3.02
N GLU A 104 20.64 -9.38 -3.97
CA GLU A 104 20.87 -10.32 -5.05
C GLU A 104 21.05 -9.60 -6.39
N PHE A 105 21.77 -10.29 -7.30
CA PHE A 105 21.86 -9.85 -8.70
C PHE A 105 20.45 -9.61 -9.28
N PRO A 106 20.22 -8.59 -10.07
CA PRO A 106 21.17 -7.63 -10.61
C PRO A 106 21.39 -6.37 -9.76
N VAL A 107 20.69 -6.21 -8.62
CA VAL A 107 20.75 -4.98 -7.79
C VAL A 107 22.04 -4.92 -6.97
N ASN A 108 22.48 -6.04 -6.41
CA ASN A 108 23.73 -6.16 -5.66
C ASN A 108 23.91 -5.16 -4.50
N LEU A 109 22.85 -4.88 -3.75
CA LEU A 109 23.01 -4.20 -2.46
C LEU A 109 23.73 -5.16 -1.48
N TRP A 110 24.70 -4.62 -0.74
CA TRP A 110 25.25 -5.38 0.38
C TRP A 110 24.13 -5.70 1.40
N PRO A 111 24.12 -6.89 2.04
CA PRO A 111 23.08 -7.26 2.98
C PRO A 111 22.79 -6.20 4.05
N ASN A 112 23.84 -5.65 4.67
CA ASN A 112 23.70 -4.58 5.67
C ASN A 112 23.13 -3.27 5.08
N ALA A 113 23.41 -2.96 3.82
CA ALA A 113 22.88 -1.80 3.13
C ALA A 113 21.37 -2.02 2.80
N ALA A 114 21.01 -3.20 2.33
CA ALA A 114 19.61 -3.58 2.12
C ALA A 114 18.80 -3.49 3.42
N GLN A 115 19.36 -3.98 4.55
CA GLN A 115 18.74 -3.86 5.86
C GLN A 115 18.61 -2.40 6.32
N ALA A 116 19.64 -1.56 6.12
CA ALA A 116 19.58 -0.15 6.48
C ALA A 116 18.50 0.58 5.65
N TYR A 117 18.38 0.24 4.36
CA TYR A 117 17.36 0.80 3.49
C TYR A 117 15.96 0.36 3.94
N HIS A 118 15.75 -0.93 4.17
CA HIS A 118 14.47 -1.45 4.64
C HIS A 118 14.05 -0.83 5.98
N ARG A 119 14.96 -0.75 6.96
CA ARG A 119 14.66 -0.09 8.26
C ARG A 119 14.22 1.36 8.09
N TRP A 120 14.86 2.11 7.19
CA TRP A 120 14.48 3.49 6.92
C TRP A 120 13.09 3.58 6.28
N VAL A 121 12.77 2.71 5.32
CA VAL A 121 11.44 2.64 4.69
C VAL A 121 10.38 2.30 5.74
N ARG A 122 10.59 1.26 6.54
CA ARG A 122 9.68 0.87 7.61
C ARG A 122 9.43 2.01 8.61
N ALA A 123 10.49 2.66 9.08
CA ALA A 123 10.38 3.80 9.99
C ALA A 123 9.64 4.99 9.37
N SER A 124 9.83 5.23 8.10
CA SER A 124 9.12 6.30 7.37
C SER A 124 7.62 6.01 7.27
N ILE A 125 7.23 4.76 7.03
CA ILE A 125 5.82 4.32 6.99
C ILE A 125 5.20 4.37 8.39
N ALA A 126 5.87 3.84 9.40
CA ALA A 126 5.41 3.88 10.79
C ALA A 126 5.18 5.30 11.30
N ALA A 127 6.04 6.26 10.88
CA ALA A 127 5.90 7.68 11.20
C ALA A 127 4.90 8.42 10.30
N ASN A 128 4.20 7.72 9.40
CA ASN A 128 3.33 8.33 8.39
C ASN A 128 3.99 9.54 7.70
N LYS A 129 5.26 9.36 7.27
CA LYS A 129 6.04 10.41 6.63
C LYS A 129 5.34 10.90 5.36
N PRO A 130 5.16 12.22 5.16
CA PRO A 130 4.60 12.76 3.94
C PRO A 130 5.36 12.27 2.69
N TYR A 131 4.62 11.94 1.64
CA TYR A 131 5.18 11.32 0.43
C TYR A 131 6.26 12.18 -0.23
N ASP A 132 6.05 13.47 -0.31
CA ASP A 132 7.02 14.43 -0.85
C ASP A 132 8.35 14.41 -0.07
N ARG A 133 8.29 14.31 1.27
CA ARG A 133 9.48 14.17 2.11
C ARG A 133 10.16 12.83 1.93
N PHE A 134 9.38 11.75 1.83
CA PHE A 134 9.90 10.41 1.59
C PHE A 134 10.71 10.37 0.28
N VAL A 135 10.15 10.89 -0.81
CA VAL A 135 10.83 10.96 -2.11
C VAL A 135 12.03 11.91 -2.07
N ARG A 136 11.86 13.09 -1.49
CA ARG A 136 12.94 14.09 -1.37
C ARG A 136 14.16 13.53 -0.64
N GLU A 137 13.96 12.86 0.50
CA GLU A 137 15.06 12.25 1.26
C GLU A 137 15.81 11.23 0.42
N MET A 138 15.14 10.41 -0.38
CA MET A 138 15.82 9.45 -1.28
C MET A 138 16.61 10.14 -2.38
N LEU A 139 16.08 11.22 -2.97
CA LEU A 139 16.72 11.91 -4.09
C LEU A 139 17.82 12.88 -3.66
N THR A 140 17.85 13.32 -2.39
CA THR A 140 18.86 14.29 -1.91
C THR A 140 19.84 13.71 -0.90
N SER A 141 19.68 12.44 -0.51
CA SER A 141 20.55 11.82 0.49
C SER A 141 21.95 11.57 -0.05
N SER A 142 22.90 11.78 0.84
CA SER A 142 24.32 11.45 0.62
C SER A 142 24.91 10.75 1.84
N GLY A 143 26.05 10.08 1.68
CA GLY A 143 26.78 9.44 2.77
C GLY A 143 26.91 7.92 2.63
N SER A 144 27.16 7.27 3.76
CA SER A 144 27.40 5.83 3.81
C SER A 144 26.09 5.05 3.60
N ASN A 145 26.08 4.13 2.64
CA ASN A 145 24.97 3.24 2.37
C ASN A 145 24.61 2.29 3.52
N PHE A 146 25.51 2.10 4.48
CA PHE A 146 25.26 1.29 5.68
C PHE A 146 24.60 2.07 6.82
N ARG A 147 24.73 3.40 6.83
CA ARG A 147 24.22 4.28 7.87
C ARG A 147 23.06 5.14 7.41
N VAL A 148 23.08 5.58 6.16
CA VAL A 148 22.08 6.44 5.56
C VAL A 148 21.20 5.61 4.62
N GLY A 149 20.07 5.09 5.14
CA GLY A 149 19.19 4.19 4.40
C GLY A 149 18.79 4.69 3.01
N PRO A 150 18.24 5.91 2.87
CA PRO A 150 17.69 6.41 1.61
C PRO A 150 18.71 6.59 0.48
N VAL A 151 20.01 6.72 0.76
CA VAL A 151 21.05 6.79 -0.28
C VAL A 151 21.11 5.52 -1.14
N ASN A 152 20.57 4.42 -0.65
CA ASN A 152 20.54 3.15 -1.37
C ASN A 152 19.59 3.16 -2.58
N PHE A 153 18.72 4.14 -2.72
CA PHE A 153 17.91 4.32 -3.92
C PHE A 153 18.81 4.35 -5.17
N TYR A 154 19.85 5.19 -5.16
CA TYR A 154 20.80 5.26 -6.29
C TYR A 154 21.63 3.99 -6.47
N ARG A 155 21.88 3.26 -5.38
CA ARG A 155 22.61 1.99 -5.44
C ARG A 155 21.79 0.86 -6.04
N ALA A 156 20.49 0.91 -5.88
CA ALA A 156 19.56 -0.06 -6.45
C ALA A 156 19.32 0.15 -7.95
N ILE A 157 19.70 1.29 -8.52
CA ILE A 157 19.62 1.57 -9.96
C ILE A 157 20.83 0.93 -10.65
N GLN A 158 20.59 0.09 -11.66
CA GLN A 158 21.62 -0.65 -12.36
C GLN A 158 22.58 0.25 -13.14
N SER A 159 22.03 1.14 -13.95
CA SER A 159 22.81 2.11 -14.73
C SER A 159 22.68 3.49 -14.10
N LYS A 160 23.82 4.12 -13.83
CA LYS A 160 23.92 5.38 -13.08
C LYS A 160 24.15 6.59 -13.97
N THR A 161 23.75 6.51 -15.24
CA THR A 161 23.70 7.70 -16.09
C THR A 161 22.58 8.62 -15.64
N PRO A 162 22.68 9.95 -15.83
CA PRO A 162 21.63 10.90 -15.47
C PRO A 162 20.26 10.51 -16.03
N GLU A 163 20.20 10.05 -17.28
CA GLU A 163 18.97 9.65 -17.96
C GLU A 163 18.32 8.43 -17.29
N ASN A 164 19.11 7.41 -16.95
CA ASN A 164 18.59 6.21 -16.28
C ASN A 164 18.17 6.49 -14.86
N ILE A 165 18.82 7.40 -14.16
CA ILE A 165 18.41 7.85 -12.83
C ILE A 165 17.06 8.59 -12.93
N ALA A 166 16.92 9.50 -13.90
CA ALA A 166 15.67 10.23 -14.11
C ALA A 166 14.52 9.29 -14.48
N THR A 167 14.75 8.33 -15.38
CA THR A 167 13.79 7.31 -15.78
C THR A 167 13.38 6.43 -14.59
N ALA A 168 14.34 5.97 -13.79
CA ALA A 168 14.07 5.17 -12.61
C ALA A 168 13.26 5.96 -11.56
N ALA A 169 13.58 7.23 -11.34
CA ALA A 169 12.83 8.10 -10.43
C ALA A 169 11.39 8.33 -10.91
N ALA A 170 11.21 8.65 -12.20
CA ALA A 170 9.89 8.85 -12.79
C ALA A 170 9.03 7.57 -12.69
N LEU A 171 9.59 6.41 -13.02
CA LEU A 171 8.89 5.14 -12.93
C LEU A 171 8.53 4.78 -11.49
N THR A 172 9.48 4.92 -10.57
CA THR A 172 9.31 4.52 -9.16
C THR A 172 8.31 5.43 -8.43
N PHE A 173 8.40 6.75 -8.62
CA PHE A 173 7.65 7.71 -7.81
C PHE A 173 6.44 8.32 -8.49
N MET A 174 6.38 8.29 -9.81
CA MET A 174 5.28 8.88 -10.59
C MET A 174 4.51 7.84 -11.41
N GLY A 175 4.98 6.58 -11.45
CA GLY A 175 4.40 5.54 -12.30
C GLY A 175 4.52 5.81 -13.80
N SER A 176 5.38 6.75 -14.20
CA SER A 176 5.52 7.20 -15.59
C SER A 176 6.78 6.63 -16.22
N ARG A 177 6.61 6.06 -17.42
CA ARG A 177 7.75 5.61 -18.23
C ARG A 177 8.18 6.75 -19.14
N THR A 178 9.46 7.11 -19.09
CA THR A 178 10.06 8.21 -19.88
C THR A 178 10.90 7.70 -21.05
N ASP A 179 11.13 6.41 -21.14
CA ASP A 179 11.91 5.75 -22.19
C ASP A 179 11.22 5.71 -23.56
N PHE A 180 9.93 6.10 -23.64
CA PHE A 180 9.16 6.20 -24.89
C PHE A 180 9.11 7.61 -25.48
N TRP A 181 9.68 8.61 -24.83
CA TRP A 181 9.71 9.96 -25.41
C TRP A 181 10.74 10.00 -26.55
N PRO A 182 10.38 10.53 -27.73
CA PRO A 182 11.34 10.72 -28.80
C PRO A 182 12.53 11.53 -28.28
N LYS A 183 13.72 11.00 -28.44
CA LYS A 183 14.93 11.78 -28.20
C LYS A 183 14.97 12.85 -29.27
N GLY A 184 14.56 14.08 -28.90
CA GLY A 184 14.66 15.25 -29.78
C GLY A 184 16.11 15.60 -30.08
#